data_90a3b1afe8e5e7375309913505761291
#
_entry.id   90a3b1afe8e5e7375309913505761291
#
_cell.length_a   1.000
_cell.length_b   1.000
_cell.length_c   1.000
_cell.angle_alpha   90.00
_cell.angle_beta   90.00
_cell.angle_gamma   90.00
#
_symmetry.space_group_name_H-M   'P 1'
#
loop_
_entity.id
_entity.type
_entity.pdbx_description
1 polymer ?
#
loop_
_entity_poly.entity_id
_entity_poly.type
_entity_poly.pdbx_seq_one_letter_code
_entity_poly.pdbx_strand_id
1 'polypeptide(L)'
;MTNWTDGYQTDVNYTYGYYRDLSPYFQKFCLLLNGIDTPHLDQNSTHCELGFGQGVSINIHAASQAGTFFGNDFNPAHAAHANHLAQKSQVNSHFYDDSFEELLNRSDLPMFDSISLHGIWSWISFHNQSIIMQFIRRYLKPGGMVYI
;
A
#
# COMPACT_ATOMS: atom_id res chain seq x y z
N MET A 1 13.17 -7.28 -25.82
CA MET A 1 12.01 -6.43 -25.51
C MET A 1 11.67 -6.71 -24.06
N THR A 2 11.93 -5.78 -23.17
CA THR A 2 11.46 -5.86 -21.79
C THR A 2 9.93 -5.80 -21.85
N ASN A 3 9.29 -6.84 -21.33
CA ASN A 3 7.84 -6.89 -21.27
C ASN A 3 7.42 -5.78 -20.28
N TRP A 4 6.69 -4.76 -20.72
CA TRP A 4 6.30 -3.62 -19.88
C TRP A 4 5.53 -4.07 -18.63
N THR A 5 4.97 -5.28 -18.66
CA THR A 5 4.26 -5.89 -17.56
C THR A 5 5.17 -6.44 -16.45
N ASP A 6 6.46 -6.62 -16.72
CA ASP A 6 7.50 -7.09 -15.78
C ASP A 6 7.05 -8.18 -14.79
N GLY A 7 6.24 -9.14 -15.30
CA GLY A 7 5.66 -10.22 -14.50
C GLY A 7 4.37 -9.87 -13.76
N TYR A 8 3.81 -8.67 -13.98
CA TYR A 8 2.48 -8.31 -13.50
C TYR A 8 1.40 -8.84 -14.45
N GLN A 9 0.28 -9.27 -13.89
CA GLN A 9 -0.86 -9.73 -14.68
C GLN A 9 -1.75 -8.55 -15.03
N THR A 10 -1.81 -8.21 -16.32
CA THR A 10 -2.53 -7.03 -16.83
C THR A 10 -3.86 -7.35 -17.51
N ASP A 11 -4.14 -8.64 -17.72
CA ASP A 11 -5.28 -9.09 -18.53
C ASP A 11 -6.61 -9.15 -17.74
N VAL A 12 -6.58 -8.87 -16.45
CA VAL A 12 -7.75 -8.89 -15.59
C VAL A 12 -8.02 -7.48 -15.06
N ASN A 13 -9.21 -6.94 -15.38
CA ASN A 13 -9.65 -5.70 -14.76
C ASN A 13 -9.80 -5.92 -13.24
N TYR A 14 -9.01 -5.19 -12.46
CA TYR A 14 -9.14 -5.20 -11.00
C TYR A 14 -10.53 -4.74 -10.57
N THR A 15 -11.12 -5.47 -9.63
CA THR A 15 -12.45 -5.18 -9.10
C THR A 15 -12.43 -3.90 -8.25
N TYR A 16 -13.53 -3.15 -8.31
CA TYR A 16 -13.79 -2.03 -7.41
C TYR A 16 -14.25 -2.60 -6.06
N GLY A 17 -13.31 -3.06 -5.24
CA GLY A 17 -13.59 -3.72 -3.97
C GLY A 17 -13.12 -2.90 -2.76
N TYR A 18 -13.82 -3.07 -1.63
CA TYR A 18 -13.37 -2.63 -0.32
C TYR A 18 -12.86 -3.81 0.49
N TYR A 19 -11.64 -3.71 0.96
CA TYR A 19 -10.98 -4.75 1.75
C TYR A 19 -10.66 -4.20 3.14
N ARG A 20 -11.48 -4.59 4.13
CA ARG A 20 -11.31 -4.17 5.54
C ARG A 20 -9.95 -4.59 6.09
N ASP A 21 -9.44 -5.73 5.68
CA ASP A 21 -8.21 -6.32 6.19
C ASP A 21 -6.96 -5.47 5.88
N LEU A 22 -7.05 -4.57 4.89
CA LEU A 22 -6.02 -3.59 4.57
C LEU A 22 -6.03 -2.36 5.48
N SER A 23 -7.03 -2.22 6.35
CA SER A 23 -7.11 -1.12 7.31
C SER A 23 -6.04 -1.25 8.39
N PRO A 24 -5.14 -0.25 8.57
CA PRO A 24 -4.15 -0.25 9.64
C PRO A 24 -4.77 -0.41 11.03
N TYR A 25 -5.92 0.21 11.26
CA TYR A 25 -6.63 0.12 12.55
C TYR A 25 -7.25 -1.25 12.78
N PHE A 26 -7.74 -1.91 11.73
CA PHE A 26 -8.23 -3.29 11.84
C PHE A 26 -7.08 -4.29 12.08
N GLN A 27 -5.95 -4.11 11.39
CA GLN A 27 -4.74 -4.90 11.61
C GLN A 27 -4.25 -4.74 13.05
N LYS A 28 -4.16 -3.50 13.54
CA LYS A 28 -3.85 -3.20 14.94
C LYS A 28 -4.79 -3.91 15.90
N PHE A 29 -6.09 -3.83 15.68
CA PHE A 29 -7.09 -4.52 16.50
C PHE A 29 -6.84 -6.02 16.56
N CYS A 30 -6.60 -6.66 15.41
CA CYS A 30 -6.32 -8.09 15.34
C CYS A 30 -5.04 -8.48 16.12
N LEU A 31 -3.98 -7.69 16.02
CA LEU A 31 -2.72 -7.92 16.75
C LEU A 31 -2.91 -7.78 18.25
N LEU A 32 -3.59 -6.73 18.71
CA LEU A 32 -3.90 -6.50 20.12
C LEU A 32 -4.74 -7.63 20.72
N LEU A 33 -5.71 -8.18 19.99
CA LEU A 33 -6.49 -9.34 20.42
C LEU A 33 -5.62 -10.59 20.66
N ASN A 34 -4.47 -10.65 19.99
CA ASN A 34 -3.49 -11.73 20.16
C ASN A 34 -2.35 -11.37 21.11
N GLY A 35 -2.47 -10.28 21.88
CA GLY A 35 -1.48 -9.85 22.87
C GLY A 35 -0.18 -9.33 22.25
N ILE A 36 -0.22 -8.88 21.00
CA ILE A 36 0.93 -8.32 20.28
C ILE A 36 0.88 -6.80 20.36
N ASP A 37 1.95 -6.19 20.87
CA ASP A 37 2.09 -4.74 20.89
C ASP A 37 2.15 -4.18 19.48
N THR A 38 1.55 -3.01 19.31
CA THR A 38 1.43 -2.34 18.02
C THR A 38 1.82 -0.87 18.13
N PRO A 39 2.21 -0.22 17.02
CA PRO A 39 2.50 1.21 17.06
C PRO A 39 1.27 2.00 17.51
N HIS A 40 1.51 3.13 18.16
CA HIS A 40 0.47 4.12 18.38
C HIS A 40 0.10 4.74 17.03
N LEU A 41 -1.18 4.69 16.68
CA LEU A 41 -1.68 5.28 15.43
C LEU A 41 -2.42 6.58 15.73
N ASP A 42 -1.99 7.65 15.10
CA ASP A 42 -2.52 9.00 15.23
C ASP A 42 -2.43 9.78 13.91
N GLN A 43 -2.60 11.09 13.95
CA GLN A 43 -2.54 11.96 12.78
C GLN A 43 -1.15 12.06 12.14
N ASN A 44 -0.08 11.68 12.85
CA ASN A 44 1.30 11.68 12.35
C ASN A 44 1.70 10.31 11.79
N SER A 45 0.83 9.33 11.90
CA SER A 45 1.08 7.97 11.39
C SER A 45 1.11 7.95 9.87
N THR A 46 1.91 7.06 9.33
CA THR A 46 2.11 6.90 7.90
C THR A 46 1.87 5.44 7.50
N HIS A 47 1.06 5.26 6.47
CA HIS A 47 0.61 3.95 6.01
C HIS A 47 0.91 3.78 4.53
N CYS A 48 1.33 2.59 4.11
CA CYS A 48 1.62 2.29 2.71
C CYS A 48 0.89 1.03 2.25
N GLU A 49 0.22 1.10 1.09
CA GLU A 49 -0.38 -0.05 0.42
C GLU A 49 0.34 -0.29 -0.91
N LEU A 50 0.90 -1.48 -1.08
CA LEU A 50 1.59 -1.89 -2.30
C LEU A 50 0.60 -2.62 -3.21
N GLY A 51 0.47 -2.16 -4.46
CA GLY A 51 -0.45 -2.73 -5.44
C GLY A 51 -1.92 -2.49 -5.09
N PHE A 52 -2.32 -1.24 -4.89
CA PHE A 52 -3.67 -0.86 -4.43
C PHE A 52 -4.79 -1.09 -5.47
N GLY A 53 -4.47 -1.53 -6.70
CA GLY A 53 -5.45 -1.73 -7.76
C GLY A 53 -6.21 -0.45 -8.11
N GLN A 54 -7.54 -0.46 -8.04
CA GLN A 54 -8.37 0.73 -8.31
C GLN A 54 -8.30 1.80 -7.20
N GLY A 55 -7.60 1.53 -6.08
CA GLY A 55 -7.40 2.49 -4.99
C GLY A 55 -8.64 2.80 -4.16
N VAL A 56 -9.70 1.99 -4.26
CA VAL A 56 -10.95 2.21 -3.51
C VAL A 56 -10.73 2.02 -2.02
N SER A 57 -10.13 0.89 -1.61
CA SER A 57 -9.88 0.58 -0.20
C SER A 57 -9.01 1.62 0.48
N ILE A 58 -7.87 1.96 -0.12
CA ILE A 58 -6.93 2.92 0.48
C ILE A 58 -7.54 4.33 0.60
N ASN A 59 -8.37 4.75 -0.35
CA ASN A 59 -9.09 6.02 -0.25
C ASN A 59 -10.13 6.02 0.87
N ILE A 60 -10.87 4.92 1.07
CA ILE A 60 -11.82 4.77 2.17
C ILE A 60 -11.07 4.80 3.51
N HIS A 61 -9.94 4.10 3.62
CA HIS A 61 -9.12 4.12 4.84
C HIS A 61 -8.57 5.53 5.10
N ALA A 62 -8.05 6.22 4.10
CA ALA A 62 -7.57 7.59 4.23
C ALA A 62 -8.67 8.59 4.62
N ALA A 63 -9.91 8.35 4.21
CA ALA A 63 -11.06 9.20 4.57
C ALA A 63 -11.60 8.93 5.98
N SER A 64 -11.39 7.73 6.51
CA SER A 64 -11.99 7.28 7.77
C SER A 64 -11.02 7.14 8.93
N GLN A 65 -9.72 7.22 8.68
CA GLN A 65 -8.68 6.97 9.67
C GLN A 65 -7.65 8.10 9.71
N ALA A 66 -7.02 8.26 10.86
CA ALA A 66 -5.96 9.25 11.03
C ALA A 66 -4.66 8.81 10.36
N GLY A 67 -3.85 9.79 9.94
CA GLY A 67 -2.56 9.58 9.31
C GLY A 67 -2.50 9.99 7.85
N THR A 68 -1.37 9.75 7.22
CA THR A 68 -1.14 9.98 5.79
C THR A 68 -0.99 8.64 5.08
N PHE A 69 -1.68 8.47 3.98
CA PHE A 69 -1.72 7.22 3.22
C PHE A 69 -0.90 7.34 1.94
N PHE A 70 -0.02 6.38 1.74
CA PHE A 70 0.84 6.24 0.56
C PHE A 70 0.53 4.92 -0.13
N GLY A 71 0.75 4.86 -1.43
CA GLY A 71 0.63 3.60 -2.14
C GLY A 71 1.08 3.69 -3.58
N ASN A 72 1.29 2.51 -4.17
CA ASN A 72 1.59 2.41 -5.59
C ASN A 72 0.70 1.37 -6.27
N ASP A 73 0.51 1.58 -7.55
CA ASP A 73 0.11 0.54 -8.50
C ASP A 73 0.81 0.85 -9.83
N PHE A 74 1.51 -0.13 -10.39
CA PHE A 74 2.29 0.06 -11.61
C PHE A 74 1.43 0.40 -12.84
N ASN A 75 0.10 0.21 -12.75
CA ASN A 75 -0.83 0.58 -13.81
C ASN A 75 -1.20 2.07 -13.69
N PRO A 76 -0.78 2.93 -14.64
CA PRO A 76 -1.05 4.36 -14.58
C PRO A 76 -2.54 4.71 -14.53
N ALA A 77 -3.40 3.89 -15.13
CA ALA A 77 -4.85 4.11 -15.07
C ALA A 77 -5.42 3.91 -13.65
N HIS A 78 -4.89 2.92 -12.91
CA HIS A 78 -5.25 2.69 -11.51
C HIS A 78 -4.77 3.84 -10.62
N ALA A 79 -3.53 4.27 -10.78
CA ALA A 79 -2.98 5.39 -10.03
C ALA A 79 -3.73 6.70 -10.33
N ALA A 80 -4.07 6.95 -11.60
CA ALA A 80 -4.88 8.11 -11.98
C ALA A 80 -6.27 8.07 -11.34
N HIS A 81 -6.93 6.90 -11.32
CA HIS A 81 -8.23 6.71 -10.68
C HIS A 81 -8.15 6.94 -9.16
N ALA A 82 -7.16 6.34 -8.48
CA ALA A 82 -6.94 6.52 -7.05
C ALA A 82 -6.70 8.00 -6.68
N ASN A 83 -5.87 8.70 -7.44
CA ASN A 83 -5.61 10.13 -7.25
C ASN A 83 -6.86 10.99 -7.49
N HIS A 84 -7.70 10.63 -8.48
CA HIS A 84 -8.97 11.31 -8.71
C HIS A 84 -9.93 11.16 -7.52
N LEU A 85 -10.05 9.94 -6.96
CA LEU A 85 -10.83 9.69 -5.74
C LEU A 85 -10.29 10.50 -4.56
N ALA A 86 -8.98 10.49 -4.33
CA ALA A 86 -8.32 11.24 -3.26
C ALA A 86 -8.61 12.75 -3.35
N GLN A 87 -8.48 13.33 -4.55
CA GLN A 87 -8.77 14.74 -4.79
C GLN A 87 -10.24 15.08 -4.48
N LYS A 88 -11.17 14.24 -4.94
CA LYS A 88 -12.62 14.47 -4.70
C LYS A 88 -12.99 14.33 -3.24
N SER A 89 -12.34 13.41 -2.52
CA SER A 89 -12.60 13.14 -1.10
C SER A 89 -11.78 14.03 -0.16
N GLN A 90 -10.83 14.81 -0.69
CA GLN A 90 -9.91 15.68 0.07
C GLN A 90 -9.14 14.93 1.16
N VAL A 91 -8.75 13.69 0.87
CA VAL A 91 -8.00 12.84 1.80
C VAL A 91 -6.51 13.13 1.75
N ASN A 92 -5.82 12.89 2.88
CA ASN A 92 -4.37 13.04 2.99
C ASN A 92 -3.67 11.78 2.47
N SER A 93 -3.35 11.78 1.17
CA SER A 93 -2.77 10.61 0.51
C SER A 93 -1.87 10.99 -0.66
N HIS A 94 -0.94 10.06 -0.98
CA HIS A 94 0.02 10.16 -2.08
C HIS A 94 0.05 8.83 -2.84
N PHE A 95 -0.41 8.82 -4.07
CA PHE A 95 -0.49 7.62 -4.90
C PHE A 95 0.39 7.74 -6.14
N TYR A 96 1.17 6.71 -6.39
CA TYR A 96 2.19 6.65 -7.44
C TYR A 96 1.87 5.55 -8.44
N ASP A 97 2.25 5.77 -9.71
CA ASP A 97 2.24 4.77 -10.78
C ASP A 97 3.58 4.05 -10.94
N ASP A 98 4.39 4.09 -9.89
CA ASP A 98 5.70 3.45 -9.84
C ASP A 98 5.57 1.92 -9.82
N SER A 99 6.51 1.23 -10.46
CA SER A 99 6.82 -0.17 -10.14
C SER A 99 7.37 -0.30 -8.71
N PHE A 100 7.45 -1.52 -8.18
CA PHE A 100 8.05 -1.72 -6.85
C PHE A 100 9.51 -1.27 -6.79
N GLU A 101 10.27 -1.42 -7.88
CA GLU A 101 11.67 -0.99 -7.95
C GLU A 101 11.78 0.54 -7.95
N GLU A 102 10.96 1.23 -8.73
CA GLU A 102 10.92 2.70 -8.74
C GLU A 102 10.50 3.23 -7.38
N LEU A 103 9.47 2.64 -6.76
CA LEU A 103 9.02 3.03 -5.42
C LEU A 103 10.12 2.81 -4.36
N LEU A 104 10.84 1.67 -4.41
CA LEU A 104 11.98 1.40 -3.53
C LEU A 104 13.07 2.47 -3.63
N ASN A 105 13.31 3.00 -4.83
CA ASN A 105 14.37 3.96 -5.12
C ASN A 105 13.96 5.42 -4.89
N ARG A 106 12.72 5.70 -4.50
CA ARG A 106 12.29 7.05 -4.14
C ARG A 106 13.06 7.57 -2.92
N SER A 107 13.31 8.87 -2.91
CA SER A 107 13.98 9.55 -1.79
C SER A 107 13.04 10.40 -0.94
N ASP A 108 11.78 10.52 -1.36
CA ASP A 108 10.76 11.39 -0.77
C ASP A 108 9.72 10.62 0.07
N LEU A 109 9.89 9.31 0.25
CA LEU A 109 9.01 8.51 1.09
C LEU A 109 9.41 8.60 2.57
N PRO A 110 8.42 8.68 3.49
CA PRO A 110 8.68 8.56 4.92
C PRO A 110 8.92 7.10 5.34
N MET A 111 9.30 6.90 6.60
CA MET A 111 9.17 5.60 7.26
C MET A 111 7.70 5.33 7.61
N PHE A 112 7.23 4.09 7.45
CA PHE A 112 5.83 3.72 7.63
C PHE A 112 5.56 3.00 8.95
N ASP A 113 4.42 3.29 9.57
CA ASP A 113 3.88 2.56 10.73
C ASP A 113 3.23 1.24 10.32
N SER A 114 2.70 1.19 9.09
CA SER A 114 2.19 -0.04 8.48
C SER A 114 2.47 -0.10 6.99
N ILE A 115 2.79 -1.31 6.51
CA ILE A 115 2.90 -1.63 5.09
C ILE A 115 1.97 -2.82 4.83
N SER A 116 1.08 -2.69 3.86
CA SER A 116 0.15 -3.75 3.49
C SER A 116 0.17 -4.04 2.00
N LEU A 117 -0.08 -5.29 1.66
CA LEU A 117 -0.31 -5.74 0.29
C LEU A 117 -1.33 -6.88 0.32
N HIS A 118 -2.24 -6.88 -0.65
CA HIS A 118 -3.33 -7.86 -0.68
C HIS A 118 -3.45 -8.50 -2.04
N GLY A 119 -3.39 -9.84 -2.06
CA GLY A 119 -3.63 -10.63 -3.26
C GLY A 119 -2.59 -10.49 -4.36
N ILE A 120 -1.40 -9.96 -4.06
CA ILE A 120 -0.34 -9.79 -5.06
C ILE A 120 0.88 -10.69 -4.84
N TRP A 121 1.19 -11.08 -3.61
CA TRP A 121 2.41 -11.82 -3.27
C TRP A 121 2.59 -13.12 -4.08
N SER A 122 1.52 -13.86 -4.28
CA SER A 122 1.53 -15.13 -5.04
C SER A 122 1.54 -14.95 -6.55
N TRP A 123 1.33 -13.74 -7.06
CA TRP A 123 1.21 -13.45 -8.49
C TRP A 123 2.45 -12.79 -9.10
N ILE A 124 3.31 -12.21 -8.24
CA ILE A 124 4.51 -11.50 -8.67
C ILE A 124 5.72 -12.43 -8.77
N SER A 125 6.72 -12.00 -9.55
CA SER A 125 7.98 -12.73 -9.71
C SER A 125 8.79 -12.76 -8.40
N PHE A 126 9.70 -13.74 -8.25
CA PHE A 126 10.66 -13.77 -7.13
C PHE A 126 11.50 -12.49 -7.04
N HIS A 127 11.80 -11.87 -8.19
CA HIS A 127 12.49 -10.60 -8.23
C HIS A 127 11.68 -9.52 -7.52
N ASN A 128 10.41 -9.36 -7.87
CA ASN A 128 9.51 -8.39 -7.25
C ASN A 128 9.26 -8.69 -5.75
N GLN A 129 9.17 -9.97 -5.37
CA GLN A 129 9.12 -10.34 -3.95
C GLN A 129 10.36 -9.88 -3.20
N SER A 130 11.56 -10.04 -3.80
CA SER A 130 12.81 -9.55 -3.21
C SER A 130 12.83 -8.02 -3.07
N ILE A 131 12.33 -7.29 -4.06
CA ILE A 131 12.20 -5.83 -4.00
C ILE A 131 11.27 -5.40 -2.89
N ILE A 132 10.10 -6.02 -2.76
CA ILE A 132 9.15 -5.75 -1.68
C ILE A 132 9.79 -6.00 -0.31
N MET A 133 10.54 -7.08 -0.14
CA MET A 133 11.26 -7.34 1.11
C MET A 133 12.32 -6.27 1.42
N GLN A 134 13.01 -5.76 0.39
CA GLN A 134 13.94 -4.64 0.56
C GLN A 134 13.19 -3.35 0.92
N PHE A 135 12.04 -3.10 0.29
CA PHE A 135 11.17 -1.96 0.61
C PHE A 135 10.73 -2.00 2.08
N ILE A 136 10.22 -3.13 2.55
CA ILE A 136 9.81 -3.32 3.94
C ILE A 136 10.99 -3.04 4.89
N ARG A 137 12.16 -3.62 4.62
CA ARG A 137 13.37 -3.41 5.45
C ARG A 137 13.81 -1.94 5.50
N ARG A 138 13.64 -1.20 4.40
CA ARG A 138 14.07 0.18 4.30
C ARG A 138 13.09 1.15 4.94
N TYR A 139 11.79 0.91 4.76
CA TYR A 139 10.76 1.90 5.04
C TYR A 139 9.84 1.55 6.21
N LEU A 140 9.86 0.33 6.74
CA LEU A 140 9.06 0.02 7.93
C LEU A 140 9.76 0.54 9.19
N LYS A 141 9.01 1.28 10.01
CA LYS A 141 9.49 1.71 11.32
C LYS A 141 9.73 0.50 12.24
N PRO A 142 10.71 0.57 13.17
CA PRO A 142 10.81 -0.45 14.23
C PRO A 142 9.49 -0.58 14.99
N GLY A 143 9.00 -1.81 15.14
CA GLY A 143 7.68 -2.09 15.74
C GLY A 143 6.48 -1.84 14.82
N GLY A 144 6.71 -1.46 13.56
CA GLY A 144 5.66 -1.30 12.56
C GLY A 144 4.98 -2.61 12.17
N MET A 145 3.83 -2.51 11.53
CA MET A 145 2.99 -3.66 11.14
C MET A 145 3.16 -3.98 9.65
N VAL A 146 3.17 -5.26 9.32
CA VAL A 146 3.12 -5.76 7.92
C VAL A 146 1.93 -6.69 7.77
N TYR A 147 1.18 -6.52 6.68
CA TYR A 147 0.10 -7.41 6.26
C TYR A 147 0.36 -7.90 4.83
N ILE A 148 0.36 -9.22 4.63
CA ILE A 148 0.56 -9.88 3.32
C ILE A 148 -0.56 -10.88 3.08
#